data_dd19e7a727da100d90739d42de051de6
#
_entry.id   dd19e7a727da100d90739d42de051de6
#
_cell.length_a   1.000
_cell.length_b   1.000
_cell.length_c   1.000
_cell.angle_alpha   90.00
_cell.angle_beta   90.00
_cell.angle_gamma   90.00
#
_symmetry.space_group_name_H-M   'P 1'
#
loop_
_entity.id
_entity.type
_entity.pdbx_description
1 polymer ?
#
loop_
_entity_poly.entity_id
_entity_poly.type
_entity_poly.pdbx_seq_one_letter_code
_entity_poly.pdbx_strand_id
1 'polypeptide(L)'
;MRSGLALVDTGFFAPLQSLLEQGRIRPSFESIYTYYTMAPESMQRSKQHLLTGVIDLYWAAIDASHAALMCIGQIPPSPEHVADMLQRYLVQNKHLTKRHAQIMRELYLVYKKVTHRDIKQITGKQYDQLYAKTNYFLNAIKKFIEKRTFS
;
A
#
# COMPACT_ATOMS: atom_id res chain seq x y z
N MET A 1 3.73 11.83 -7.55
CA MET A 1 4.00 12.17 -7.79
C MET A 1 4.31 12.37 -8.38
N ARG A 2 4.64 11.89 -8.88
CA ARG A 2 5.34 12.50 -9.50
C ARG A 2 4.61 13.33 -10.03
N SER A 3 4.33 13.86 -9.72
CA SER A 3 3.93 14.63 -10.13
C SER A 3 4.23 14.83 -11.06
N GLY A 4 4.38 14.49 -11.30
CA GLY A 4 4.80 14.68 -12.05
C GLY A 4 5.63 14.24 -12.61
N LEU A 5 5.87 13.95 -13.10
CA LEU A 5 6.58 13.60 -13.67
C LEU A 5 7.82 13.84 -13.63
N ALA A 6 8.25 14.49 -14.08
CA ALA A 6 9.45 14.72 -14.20
C ALA A 6 10.10 14.97 -13.09
N LEU A 7 9.73 14.82 -12.16
CA LEU A 7 10.32 15.09 -11.17
C LEU A 7 11.46 14.49 -10.95
N VAL A 8 11.75 13.55 -11.51
CA VAL A 8 12.76 12.84 -11.10
C VAL A 8 14.03 13.15 -11.69
N ASP A 9 14.39 13.08 -12.79
CA ASP A 9 15.68 13.24 -13.28
C ASP A 9 15.88 14.50 -13.95
N THR A 10 16.20 15.45 -13.23
CA THR A 10 16.36 16.75 -13.77
C THR A 10 17.76 16.99 -14.23
N GLY A 11 18.72 16.21 -13.77
CA GLY A 11 20.10 16.42 -14.14
C GLY A 11 20.39 16.17 -15.60
N PHE A 12 19.66 15.26 -16.23
CA PHE A 12 19.85 14.95 -17.63
C PHE A 12 18.79 15.60 -18.51
N PHE A 13 17.55 15.54 -18.10
CA PHE A 13 16.43 16.00 -18.92
C PHE A 13 16.46 17.52 -19.16
N ALA A 14 16.75 18.31 -18.15
CA ALA A 14 16.74 19.75 -18.26
C ALA A 14 17.78 20.30 -19.26
N PRO A 15 19.06 19.83 -19.25
CA PRO A 15 20.02 20.28 -20.25
C PRO A 15 19.61 19.90 -21.68
N LEU A 16 19.09 18.72 -21.87
CA LEU A 16 18.65 18.28 -23.18
C LEU A 16 17.49 19.14 -23.69
N GLN A 17 16.52 19.40 -22.84
CA GLN A 17 15.40 20.24 -23.21
C GLN A 17 15.82 21.65 -23.57
N SER A 18 16.76 22.22 -22.82
CA SER A 18 17.30 23.53 -23.11
C SER A 18 17.94 23.58 -24.49
N LEU A 19 18.73 22.58 -24.86
CA LEU A 19 19.35 22.52 -26.18
C LEU A 19 18.30 22.42 -27.29
N LEU A 20 17.24 21.67 -27.08
CA LEU A 20 16.15 21.57 -28.04
C LEU A 20 15.44 22.90 -28.22
N GLU A 21 15.17 23.60 -27.13
CA GLU A 21 14.51 24.89 -27.17
C GLU A 21 15.35 25.94 -27.86
N GLN A 22 16.68 25.86 -27.75
CA GLN A 22 17.59 26.76 -28.41
C GLN A 22 17.83 26.39 -29.89
N GLY A 23 17.22 25.32 -30.39
CA GLY A 23 17.42 24.86 -31.75
C GLY A 23 18.80 24.31 -32.01
N ARG A 24 19.58 23.98 -30.98
CA ARG A 24 20.95 23.49 -31.12
C ARG A 24 20.99 21.95 -31.31
N ILE A 25 19.94 21.27 -30.98
CA ILE A 25 19.80 19.84 -31.19
C ILE A 25 18.48 19.59 -31.89
N ARG A 26 18.53 18.76 -32.92
CA ARG A 26 17.30 18.31 -33.58
C ARG A 26 16.91 16.97 -33.00
N PRO A 27 15.62 16.74 -32.68
CA PRO A 27 15.17 15.44 -32.24
C PRO A 27 15.43 14.40 -33.33
N SER A 28 16.07 13.32 -32.97
CA SER A 28 16.23 12.19 -33.88
C SER A 28 15.03 11.25 -33.74
N PHE A 29 14.79 10.47 -34.81
CA PHE A 29 13.75 9.46 -34.77
C PHE A 29 13.98 8.47 -33.63
N GLU A 30 15.24 8.09 -33.40
CA GLU A 30 15.59 7.18 -32.32
C GLU A 30 15.27 7.76 -30.95
N SER A 31 15.59 9.03 -30.73
CA SER A 31 15.29 9.69 -29.45
C SER A 31 13.78 9.77 -29.22
N ILE A 32 13.04 10.14 -30.24
CA ILE A 32 11.58 10.23 -30.16
C ILE A 32 11.01 8.86 -29.83
N TYR A 33 11.46 7.83 -30.54
CA TYR A 33 10.98 6.47 -30.33
C TYR A 33 11.30 5.96 -28.91
N THR A 34 12.51 6.27 -28.42
CA THR A 34 12.91 5.88 -27.07
C THR A 34 11.95 6.48 -26.02
N TYR A 35 11.70 7.77 -26.09
CA TYR A 35 10.76 8.39 -25.13
C TYR A 35 9.35 7.85 -25.29
N TYR A 36 8.92 7.63 -26.52
CA TYR A 36 7.60 7.08 -26.79
C TYR A 36 7.39 5.71 -26.15
N THR A 37 8.42 4.85 -26.19
CA THR A 37 8.32 3.51 -25.61
C THR A 37 8.47 3.51 -24.10
N MET A 38 9.10 4.54 -23.51
CA MET A 38 9.21 4.66 -22.05
C MET A 38 7.88 4.94 -21.36
N ALA A 39 6.96 5.60 -22.03
CA ALA A 39 5.68 5.96 -21.44
C ALA A 39 4.84 4.73 -21.03
N PRO A 40 4.63 3.71 -21.89
CA PRO A 40 3.91 2.51 -21.49
C PRO A 40 4.59 1.77 -20.32
N GLU A 41 5.92 1.74 -20.29
CA GLU A 41 6.66 1.10 -19.20
C GLU A 41 6.41 1.80 -17.87
N SER A 42 6.40 3.13 -17.87
CA SER A 42 6.11 3.91 -16.68
C SER A 42 4.69 3.65 -16.19
N MET A 43 3.73 3.57 -17.10
CA MET A 43 2.35 3.23 -16.77
C MET A 43 2.25 1.86 -16.13
N GLN A 44 2.99 0.89 -16.67
CA GLN A 44 3.00 -0.47 -16.12
C GLN A 44 3.58 -0.48 -14.70
N ARG A 45 4.66 0.25 -14.45
CA ARG A 45 5.25 0.35 -13.11
C ARG A 45 4.29 0.98 -12.12
N SER A 46 3.50 1.98 -12.54
CA SER A 46 2.53 2.61 -11.65
C SER A 46 1.48 1.62 -11.16
N LYS A 47 1.07 0.67 -12.00
CA LYS A 47 0.15 -0.39 -11.57
C LYS A 47 0.78 -1.30 -10.52
N GLN A 48 2.06 -1.60 -10.66
CA GLN A 48 2.78 -2.40 -9.68
C GLN A 48 2.90 -1.69 -8.35
N HIS A 49 3.02 -0.37 -8.34
CA HIS A 49 3.07 0.41 -7.10
C HIS A 49 1.77 0.30 -6.30
N LEU A 50 0.62 0.23 -6.98
CA LEU A 50 -0.65 0.03 -6.28
C LEU A 50 -0.72 -1.34 -5.62
N LEU A 51 -0.27 -2.39 -6.31
CA LEU A 51 -0.21 -3.73 -5.72
C LEU A 51 0.74 -3.77 -4.53
N THR A 52 1.91 -3.16 -4.65
CA THR A 52 2.86 -3.06 -3.55
C THR A 52 2.25 -2.30 -2.38
N GLY A 53 1.51 -1.23 -2.67
CA GLY A 53 0.80 -0.47 -1.66
C GLY A 53 -0.20 -1.31 -0.88
N VAL A 54 -0.94 -2.20 -1.57
CA VAL A 54 -1.87 -3.11 -0.91
C VAL A 54 -1.14 -4.06 0.04
N ILE A 55 0.01 -4.57 -0.39
CA ILE A 55 0.84 -5.44 0.46
C ILE A 55 1.28 -4.68 1.71
N ASP A 56 1.66 -3.41 1.56
CA ASP A 56 2.04 -2.57 2.69
C ASP A 56 0.87 -2.32 3.64
N LEU A 57 -0.35 -2.13 3.12
CA LEU A 57 -1.53 -1.99 3.97
C LEU A 57 -1.76 -3.24 4.80
N TYR A 58 -1.59 -4.41 4.19
CA TYR A 58 -1.69 -5.67 4.91
C TYR A 58 -0.64 -5.75 6.03
N TRP A 59 0.62 -5.42 5.73
CA TRP A 59 1.67 -5.47 6.75
C TRP A 59 1.40 -4.49 7.89
N ALA A 60 0.91 -3.29 7.59
CA ALA A 60 0.54 -2.34 8.64
C ALA A 60 -0.53 -2.92 9.57
N ALA A 61 -1.55 -3.55 9.00
CA ALA A 61 -2.62 -4.14 9.78
C ALA A 61 -2.16 -5.35 10.59
N ILE A 62 -1.31 -6.21 10.01
CA ILE A 62 -0.83 -7.40 10.70
C ILE A 62 0.09 -7.03 11.87
N ASP A 63 0.98 -6.06 11.65
CA ASP A 63 1.90 -5.62 12.70
C ASP A 63 1.14 -4.96 13.86
N ALA A 64 0.16 -4.13 13.55
CA ALA A 64 -0.69 -3.50 14.55
C ALA A 64 -1.47 -4.55 15.35
N SER A 65 -2.00 -5.56 14.66
CA SER A 65 -2.73 -6.65 15.30
C SER A 65 -1.85 -7.45 16.26
N HIS A 66 -0.61 -7.73 15.84
CA HIS A 66 0.35 -8.40 16.70
C HIS A 66 0.60 -7.58 17.97
N ALA A 67 0.83 -6.28 17.82
CA ALA A 67 1.05 -5.40 18.96
C ALA A 67 -0.14 -5.42 19.93
N ALA A 68 -1.36 -5.34 19.39
CA ALA A 68 -2.56 -5.36 20.23
C ALA A 68 -2.71 -6.69 20.96
N LEU A 69 -2.48 -7.81 20.28
CA LEU A 69 -2.59 -9.14 20.90
C LEU A 69 -1.50 -9.35 21.96
N MET A 70 -0.28 -8.85 21.69
CA MET A 70 0.81 -8.93 22.66
C MET A 70 0.48 -8.14 23.94
N CYS A 71 -0.28 -7.06 23.84
CA CYS A 71 -0.70 -6.30 25.02
C CYS A 71 -1.54 -7.14 25.99
N ILE A 72 -2.17 -8.21 25.53
CA ILE A 72 -2.97 -9.10 26.36
C ILE A 72 -2.32 -10.48 26.49
N GLY A 73 -1.02 -10.59 26.16
CA GLY A 73 -0.26 -11.82 26.34
C GLY A 73 -0.50 -12.88 25.29
N GLN A 74 -1.07 -12.52 24.14
CA GLN A 74 -1.35 -13.47 23.07
C GLN A 74 -0.41 -13.27 21.88
N ILE A 75 0.06 -14.37 21.31
CA ILE A 75 0.92 -14.35 20.14
C ILE A 75 0.31 -15.24 19.08
N PRO A 76 -0.09 -14.68 17.91
CA PRO A 76 -0.64 -15.50 16.84
C PRO A 76 0.40 -16.49 16.30
N PRO A 77 0.01 -17.76 16.08
CA PRO A 77 0.93 -18.74 15.51
C PRO A 77 1.23 -18.48 14.04
N SER A 78 0.34 -17.83 13.33
CA SER A 78 0.55 -17.50 11.91
C SER A 78 -0.42 -16.39 11.51
N PRO A 79 -0.12 -15.70 10.38
CA PRO A 79 -0.99 -14.61 9.92
C PRO A 79 -2.44 -14.99 9.66
N GLU A 80 -2.70 -16.22 9.24
CA GLU A 80 -4.08 -16.66 8.95
C GLU A 80 -4.95 -16.70 10.20
N HIS A 81 -4.35 -16.79 11.38
CA HIS A 81 -5.09 -16.86 12.64
C HIS A 81 -5.36 -15.50 13.27
N VAL A 82 -4.75 -14.44 12.74
CA VAL A 82 -4.82 -13.13 13.38
C VAL A 82 -6.24 -12.59 13.47
N ALA A 83 -7.01 -12.63 12.38
CA ALA A 83 -8.37 -12.11 12.40
C ALA A 83 -9.26 -12.86 13.40
N ASP A 84 -9.10 -14.20 13.49
CA ASP A 84 -9.85 -14.99 14.43
C ASP A 84 -9.45 -14.69 15.87
N MET A 85 -8.18 -14.44 16.11
CA MET A 85 -7.71 -14.07 17.44
C MET A 85 -8.20 -12.67 17.84
N LEU A 86 -8.23 -11.73 16.90
CA LEU A 86 -8.83 -10.42 17.16
C LEU A 86 -10.31 -10.58 17.54
N GLN A 87 -11.04 -11.43 16.81
CA GLN A 87 -12.43 -11.71 17.11
C GLN A 87 -12.59 -12.30 18.52
N ARG A 88 -11.80 -13.29 18.83
CA ARG A 88 -11.92 -14.01 20.10
C ARG A 88 -11.51 -13.17 21.30
N TYR A 89 -10.40 -12.46 21.21
CA TYR A 89 -9.82 -11.80 22.37
C TYR A 89 -10.17 -10.31 22.48
N LEU A 90 -10.42 -9.64 21.37
CA LEU A 90 -10.67 -8.21 21.39
C LEU A 90 -12.11 -7.84 21.07
N VAL A 91 -12.73 -8.51 20.09
CA VAL A 91 -14.11 -8.21 19.73
C VAL A 91 -15.08 -8.74 20.81
N GLN A 92 -14.90 -9.98 21.24
CA GLN A 92 -15.77 -10.55 22.27
C GLN A 92 -15.67 -9.80 23.59
N ASN A 93 -14.52 -9.23 23.89
CA ASN A 93 -14.32 -8.44 25.09
C ASN A 93 -14.63 -6.95 24.87
N LYS A 94 -15.25 -6.62 23.76
CA LYS A 94 -15.72 -5.26 23.43
C LYS A 94 -14.63 -4.20 23.31
N HIS A 95 -13.40 -4.62 23.04
CA HIS A 95 -12.31 -3.68 22.75
C HIS A 95 -12.30 -3.25 21.30
N LEU A 96 -12.75 -4.13 20.41
CA LEU A 96 -12.91 -3.86 18.98
C LEU A 96 -14.30 -4.29 18.55
N THR A 97 -14.70 -3.94 17.34
CA THR A 97 -15.96 -4.39 16.76
C THR A 97 -15.73 -5.50 15.74
N LYS A 98 -16.79 -6.20 15.36
CA LYS A 98 -16.73 -7.22 14.32
C LYS A 98 -16.14 -6.67 13.03
N ARG A 99 -16.43 -5.40 12.73
CA ARG A 99 -15.92 -4.78 11.50
C ARG A 99 -14.40 -4.73 11.49
N HIS A 100 -13.77 -4.49 12.62
CA HIS A 100 -12.30 -4.48 12.69
C HIS A 100 -11.73 -5.85 12.35
N ALA A 101 -12.28 -6.91 12.90
CA ALA A 101 -11.82 -8.26 12.58
C ALA A 101 -12.07 -8.60 11.11
N GLN A 102 -13.19 -8.15 10.55
CA GLN A 102 -13.51 -8.36 9.14
C GLN A 102 -12.52 -7.65 8.23
N ILE A 103 -12.12 -6.42 8.58
CA ILE A 103 -11.13 -5.68 7.81
C ILE A 103 -9.79 -6.43 7.79
N MET A 104 -9.35 -6.94 8.94
CA MET A 104 -8.12 -7.72 9.00
C MET A 104 -8.22 -8.97 8.11
N ARG A 105 -9.35 -9.66 8.16
CA ARG A 105 -9.56 -10.84 7.31
C ARG A 105 -9.56 -10.48 5.83
N GLU A 106 -10.21 -9.37 5.48
CA GLU A 106 -10.24 -8.90 4.10
C GLU A 106 -8.84 -8.58 3.59
N LEU A 107 -8.04 -7.86 4.38
CA LEU A 107 -6.67 -7.52 4.00
C LEU A 107 -5.82 -8.78 3.82
N TYR A 108 -5.98 -9.75 4.70
CA TYR A 108 -5.26 -11.02 4.56
C TYR A 108 -5.63 -11.73 3.25
N LEU A 109 -6.92 -11.79 2.93
CA LEU A 109 -7.38 -12.46 1.71
C LEU A 109 -6.89 -11.75 0.45
N VAL A 110 -6.94 -10.41 0.44
CA VAL A 110 -6.44 -9.64 -0.70
C VAL A 110 -4.93 -9.84 -0.84
N TYR A 111 -4.20 -9.81 0.27
CA TYR A 111 -2.76 -10.07 0.28
C TYR A 111 -2.45 -11.44 -0.34
N LYS A 112 -3.19 -12.46 0.05
CA LYS A 112 -3.01 -13.82 -0.51
C LYS A 112 -3.26 -13.81 -2.02
N LYS A 113 -4.31 -13.15 -2.48
CA LYS A 113 -4.62 -13.10 -3.91
C LYS A 113 -3.56 -12.35 -4.70
N VAL A 114 -3.00 -11.29 -4.12
CA VAL A 114 -1.93 -10.54 -4.76
C VAL A 114 -0.65 -11.36 -4.83
N THR A 115 -0.26 -12.00 -3.74
CA THR A 115 0.98 -12.77 -3.69
C THR A 115 0.90 -14.05 -4.52
N HIS A 116 -0.29 -14.64 -4.65
CA HIS A 116 -0.50 -15.82 -5.51
C HIS A 116 -0.80 -15.43 -6.95
N ARG A 117 -0.77 -14.13 -7.28
CA ARG A 117 -1.01 -13.60 -8.61
C ARG A 117 -2.42 -13.85 -9.16
N ASP A 118 -3.38 -14.07 -8.28
CA ASP A 118 -4.78 -14.13 -8.66
C ASP A 118 -5.31 -12.74 -8.99
N ILE A 119 -4.77 -11.72 -8.30
CA ILE A 119 -5.01 -10.32 -8.62
C ILE A 119 -3.70 -9.78 -9.16
N LYS A 120 -3.72 -9.33 -10.42
CA LYS A 120 -2.51 -8.84 -11.10
C LYS A 120 -2.47 -7.33 -11.19
N GLN A 121 -3.57 -6.66 -10.96
CA GLN A 121 -3.64 -5.21 -10.93
C GLN A 121 -4.83 -4.77 -10.10
N ILE A 122 -4.76 -3.54 -9.61
CA ILE A 122 -5.80 -2.97 -8.78
C ILE A 122 -5.97 -1.51 -9.21
N THR A 123 -7.20 -1.00 -9.15
CA THR A 123 -7.46 0.39 -9.49
C THR A 123 -7.11 1.31 -8.32
N GLY A 124 -6.88 2.60 -8.63
CA GLY A 124 -6.67 3.60 -7.59
C GLY A 124 -7.85 3.67 -6.63
N LYS A 125 -9.07 3.54 -7.16
CA LYS A 125 -10.28 3.56 -6.33
C LYS A 125 -10.32 2.38 -5.36
N GLN A 126 -9.95 1.19 -5.83
CA GLN A 126 -9.90 0.01 -4.98
C GLN A 126 -8.84 0.17 -3.89
N TYR A 127 -7.68 0.71 -4.25
CA TYR A 127 -6.63 1.00 -3.28
C TYR A 127 -7.11 2.00 -2.23
N ASP A 128 -7.76 3.08 -2.66
CA ASP A 128 -8.26 4.10 -1.74
C ASP A 128 -9.26 3.53 -0.75
N GLN A 129 -10.12 2.62 -1.21
CA GLN A 129 -11.08 1.94 -0.34
C GLN A 129 -10.38 1.08 0.71
N LEU A 130 -9.36 0.33 0.29
CA LEU A 130 -8.57 -0.48 1.23
C LEU A 130 -7.78 0.40 2.19
N TYR A 131 -7.23 1.50 1.70
CA TYR A 131 -6.52 2.46 2.55
C TYR A 131 -7.45 3.02 3.64
N ALA A 132 -8.65 3.44 3.26
CA ALA A 132 -9.60 3.98 4.22
C ALA A 132 -9.98 2.95 5.29
N LYS A 133 -10.21 1.70 4.89
CA LYS A 133 -10.51 0.62 5.83
C LYS A 133 -9.33 0.35 6.77
N THR A 134 -8.12 0.32 6.21
CA THR A 134 -6.91 0.08 6.99
C THR A 134 -6.69 1.21 8.00
N ASN A 135 -6.87 2.45 7.57
CA ASN A 135 -6.74 3.61 8.46
C ASN A 135 -7.75 3.56 9.60
N TYR A 136 -8.99 3.23 9.30
CA TYR A 136 -10.04 3.06 10.31
C TYR A 136 -9.64 1.96 11.32
N PHE A 137 -9.13 0.85 10.83
CA PHE A 137 -8.67 -0.25 11.65
C PHE A 137 -7.49 0.15 12.54
N LEU A 138 -6.47 0.78 11.95
CA LEU A 138 -5.28 1.20 12.70
C LEU A 138 -5.60 2.19 13.80
N ASN A 139 -6.53 3.11 13.55
CA ASN A 139 -6.95 4.08 14.58
C ASN A 139 -7.57 3.38 15.79
N ALA A 140 -8.38 2.36 15.56
CA ALA A 140 -8.97 1.60 16.66
C ALA A 140 -7.91 0.81 17.46
N ILE A 141 -6.97 0.19 16.74
CA ILE A 141 -5.87 -0.53 17.40
C ILE A 141 -5.01 0.42 18.22
N LYS A 142 -4.69 1.58 17.66
CA LYS A 142 -3.89 2.60 18.35
C LYS A 142 -4.56 3.02 19.65
N LYS A 143 -5.85 3.31 19.61
CA LYS A 143 -6.60 3.68 20.81
C LYS A 143 -6.60 2.58 21.86
N PHE A 144 -6.74 1.33 21.42
CA PHE A 144 -6.71 0.19 22.32
C PHE A 144 -5.36 0.07 23.01
N ILE A 145 -4.27 0.16 22.26
CA ILE A 145 -2.92 0.02 22.81
C ILE A 145 -2.61 1.18 23.76
N GLU A 146 -2.92 2.41 23.36
CA GLU A 146 -2.65 3.58 24.21
C GLU A 146 -3.41 3.52 25.53
N LYS A 147 -4.66 3.10 25.47
CA LYS A 147 -5.47 2.98 26.67
C LYS A 147 -4.92 1.96 27.65
N ARG A 148 -4.37 0.86 27.17
CA ARG A 148 -3.80 -0.17 28.02
C ARG A 148 -2.40 0.17 28.52
N THR A 149 -1.62 0.90 27.72
CA THR A 149 -0.22 1.17 28.03
C THR A 149 -0.07 2.40 28.90
N PHE A 150 -0.88 3.43 28.67
CA PHE A 150 -0.70 4.73 29.30
C PHE A 150 -1.83 5.14 30.26
N SER A 151 -2.79 4.29 30.50
CA SER A 151 -3.79 4.53 31.55
C SER A 151 -3.58 3.57 32.73
#